data_d23bccf397a489c25813c09dd3a94215
#
_entry.id   d23bccf397a489c25813c09dd3a94215
#
_cell.length_a   1.000
_cell.length_b   1.000
_cell.length_c   1.000
_cell.angle_alpha   90.00
_cell.angle_beta   90.00
_cell.angle_gamma   90.00
#
_symmetry.space_group_name_H-M   'P 1'
#
loop_
_entity.id
_entity.type
_entity.pdbx_description
1 polymer ?
#
loop_
_entity_poly.entity_id
_entity_poly.type
_entity_poly.pdbx_seq_one_letter_code
_entity_poly.pdbx_strand_id
1 'polypeptide(L)'
;LGKKLVIVESPAKAKTIAKYLGDDFSVMASVGHIRDLAEAKEIPTEQKKASPSLAKFSIDIENDFTPFYVISAGKNKTVTELKQALKTCDELYLATDEDREGEAIAWHLLQVLKPKVPVRRMVFNEITAKAIAEAKENTRELDDNLIQAQETRRVLDRLVGYEISPVLWRKINRGLSAGRVQSPAMRMIVERERERMAFVAANYSSVVATCEFDSINFDAKLLSIDSKRIAVSKSFD
;
A
#
# COMPACT_ATOMS: atom_id res chain seq x y z
N LEU A 1 29.59 2.54 21.72
CA LEU A 1 28.40 3.04 21.03
C LEU A 1 27.31 1.99 21.17
N GLY A 2 26.11 2.40 21.61
CA GLY A 2 25.00 1.48 21.83
C GLY A 2 24.46 0.92 20.52
N LYS A 3 23.89 -0.30 20.56
CA LYS A 3 23.27 -0.93 19.39
C LYS A 3 21.96 -0.23 19.04
N LYS A 4 21.74 0.05 17.76
CA LYS A 4 20.52 0.65 17.23
C LYS A 4 19.70 -0.41 16.48
N LEU A 5 18.41 -0.50 16.78
CA LEU A 5 17.51 -1.42 16.09
C LEU A 5 16.74 -0.66 14.99
N VAL A 6 16.80 -1.15 13.77
CA VAL A 6 16.01 -0.63 12.64
C VAL A 6 14.98 -1.67 12.25
N ILE A 7 13.71 -1.30 12.20
CA ILE A 7 12.63 -2.19 11.75
C ILE A 7 12.08 -1.68 10.43
N VAL A 8 12.07 -2.55 9.43
CA VAL A 8 11.49 -2.35 8.10
C VAL A 8 10.32 -3.29 7.87
N GLU A 9 9.53 -3.09 6.81
CA GLU A 9 8.36 -3.95 6.53
C GLU A 9 8.71 -5.28 5.87
N SER A 10 9.86 -5.42 5.16
CA SER A 10 10.17 -6.65 4.41
C SER A 10 11.61 -7.15 4.61
N PRO A 11 11.82 -8.49 4.58
CA PRO A 11 13.16 -9.07 4.70
C PRO A 11 14.12 -8.66 3.59
N ALA A 12 13.59 -8.43 2.38
CA ALA A 12 14.40 -7.97 1.24
C ALA A 12 14.98 -6.57 1.50
N LYS A 13 14.15 -5.65 1.98
CA LYS A 13 14.60 -4.30 2.39
C LYS A 13 15.58 -4.37 3.55
N ALA A 14 15.32 -5.21 4.56
CA ALA A 14 16.23 -5.38 5.69
C ALA A 14 17.65 -5.76 5.23
N LYS A 15 17.76 -6.74 4.33
CA LYS A 15 19.05 -7.20 3.79
C LYS A 15 19.79 -6.11 3.02
N THR A 16 19.07 -5.26 2.29
CA THR A 16 19.68 -4.19 1.48
C THR A 16 20.10 -3.02 2.37
N ILE A 17 19.23 -2.58 3.27
CA ILE A 17 19.46 -1.43 4.16
C ILE A 17 20.60 -1.70 5.14
N ALA A 18 20.70 -2.94 5.66
CA ALA A 18 21.78 -3.34 6.54
C ALA A 18 23.19 -3.09 5.94
N LYS A 19 23.33 -3.21 4.62
CA LYS A 19 24.59 -2.95 3.92
C LYS A 19 25.02 -1.48 3.96
N TYR A 20 24.07 -0.55 4.12
CA TYR A 20 24.32 0.88 4.08
C TYR A 20 24.44 1.53 5.47
N LEU A 21 23.89 0.87 6.51
CA LEU A 21 23.84 1.43 7.87
C LEU A 21 25.10 1.13 8.72
N GLY A 22 25.84 0.05 8.40
CA GLY A 22 27.02 -0.37 9.15
C GLY A 22 26.72 -1.20 10.41
N ASP A 23 27.78 -1.61 11.12
CA ASP A 23 27.75 -2.63 12.20
C ASP A 23 27.05 -2.17 13.49
N ASP A 24 26.89 -0.88 13.70
CA ASP A 24 26.19 -0.31 14.87
C ASP A 24 24.67 -0.53 14.78
N PHE A 25 24.15 -0.91 13.61
CA PHE A 25 22.74 -1.10 13.36
C PHE A 25 22.36 -2.57 13.19
N SER A 26 21.35 -3.01 13.92
CA SER A 26 20.68 -4.28 13.70
C SER A 26 19.41 -4.05 12.90
N VAL A 27 19.33 -4.57 11.69
CA VAL A 27 18.15 -4.37 10.82
C VAL A 27 17.29 -5.63 10.81
N MET A 28 16.02 -5.49 11.18
CA MET A 28 15.03 -6.57 11.22
C MET A 28 13.78 -6.21 10.41
N ALA A 29 13.00 -7.23 10.03
CA ALA A 29 11.76 -7.04 9.30
C ALA A 29 10.54 -7.42 10.14
N SER A 30 9.47 -6.63 10.07
CA SER A 30 8.15 -6.96 10.63
C SER A 30 7.38 -7.96 9.76
N VAL A 31 7.79 -8.09 8.50
CA VAL A 31 7.10 -8.90 7.48
C VAL A 31 5.66 -8.38 7.27
N GLY A 32 5.51 -7.09 7.03
CA GLY A 32 4.24 -6.38 6.91
C GLY A 32 3.59 -6.08 8.27
N HIS A 33 2.27 -5.96 8.29
CA HIS A 33 1.52 -5.69 9.52
C HIS A 33 1.68 -6.83 10.55
N ILE A 34 1.88 -6.47 11.81
CA ILE A 34 1.99 -7.42 12.92
C ILE A 34 0.68 -7.62 13.68
N ARG A 35 -0.32 -6.74 13.49
CA ARG A 35 -1.66 -6.90 14.02
C ARG A 35 -2.71 -6.48 12.99
N ASP A 36 -3.91 -7.01 13.17
CA ASP A 36 -5.07 -6.70 12.33
C ASP A 36 -6.34 -6.69 13.20
N LEU A 37 -7.47 -6.27 12.61
CA LEU A 37 -8.78 -6.35 13.25
C LEU A 37 -9.07 -7.79 13.65
N ALA A 38 -9.47 -7.99 14.89
CA ALA A 38 -9.77 -9.30 15.47
C ALA A 38 -10.83 -10.07 14.67
N GLU A 39 -10.78 -11.40 14.76
CA GLU A 39 -11.94 -12.22 14.43
C GLU A 39 -12.91 -12.25 15.63
N ALA A 40 -14.19 -12.51 15.36
CA ALA A 40 -15.20 -12.52 16.42
C ALA A 40 -14.86 -13.45 17.59
N LYS A 41 -14.15 -14.57 17.34
CA LYS A 41 -13.72 -15.51 18.38
C LYS A 41 -12.63 -14.97 19.32
N GLU A 42 -11.86 -13.97 18.87
CA GLU A 42 -10.72 -13.40 19.60
C GLU A 42 -11.13 -12.26 20.54
N ILE A 43 -12.36 -11.75 20.40
CA ILE A 43 -12.87 -10.66 21.23
C ILE A 43 -13.49 -11.26 22.50
N PRO A 44 -13.14 -10.75 23.70
CA PRO A 44 -13.70 -11.21 24.97
C PRO A 44 -15.24 -11.09 25.02
N THR A 45 -15.89 -12.07 25.62
CA THR A 45 -17.37 -12.16 25.68
C THR A 45 -18.00 -10.93 26.35
N GLU A 46 -17.35 -10.37 27.35
CA GLU A 46 -17.82 -9.18 28.06
C GLU A 46 -17.86 -7.96 27.15
N GLN A 47 -16.82 -7.77 26.33
CA GLN A 47 -16.76 -6.66 25.38
C GLN A 47 -17.79 -6.81 24.26
N LYS A 48 -18.03 -8.04 23.77
CA LYS A 48 -19.12 -8.30 22.81
C LYS A 48 -20.51 -7.98 23.35
N LYS A 49 -20.72 -8.19 24.66
CA LYS A 49 -21.98 -7.83 25.31
C LYS A 49 -22.14 -6.32 25.49
N ALA A 50 -21.04 -5.63 25.76
CA ALA A 50 -21.02 -4.18 25.93
C ALA A 50 -21.24 -3.45 24.58
N SER A 51 -20.67 -3.96 23.50
CA SER A 51 -20.84 -3.42 22.15
C SER A 51 -21.12 -4.53 21.13
N PRO A 52 -22.38 -4.68 20.67
CA PRO A 52 -22.74 -5.69 19.67
C PRO A 52 -22.01 -5.52 18.34
N SER A 53 -21.63 -4.31 17.98
CA SER A 53 -20.87 -4.01 16.75
C SER A 53 -19.47 -4.64 16.77
N LEU A 54 -18.84 -4.75 17.94
CA LEU A 54 -17.58 -5.48 18.10
C LEU A 54 -17.71 -6.96 17.70
N ALA A 55 -18.82 -7.61 18.08
CA ALA A 55 -19.03 -9.02 17.74
C ALA A 55 -19.12 -9.26 16.23
N LYS A 56 -19.68 -8.29 15.49
CA LYS A 56 -19.91 -8.38 14.04
C LYS A 56 -18.71 -7.88 13.23
N PHE A 57 -18.16 -6.73 13.60
CA PHE A 57 -17.19 -5.99 12.78
C PHE A 57 -15.78 -5.95 13.37
N SER A 58 -15.62 -6.25 14.66
CA SER A 58 -14.40 -5.95 15.43
C SER A 58 -14.12 -4.45 15.52
N ILE A 59 -15.19 -3.66 15.47
CA ILE A 59 -15.18 -2.20 15.49
C ILE A 59 -16.31 -1.79 16.42
N ASP A 60 -16.01 -0.94 17.40
CA ASP A 60 -17.00 -0.34 18.31
C ASP A 60 -17.57 0.92 17.65
N ILE A 61 -18.71 0.76 16.96
CA ILE A 61 -19.34 1.84 16.20
C ILE A 61 -19.88 2.92 17.14
N GLU A 62 -20.39 2.51 18.30
CA GLU A 62 -20.97 3.40 19.29
C GLU A 62 -19.91 4.25 20.01
N ASN A 63 -18.65 3.80 19.97
CA ASN A 63 -17.50 4.49 20.57
C ASN A 63 -16.51 4.93 19.49
N ASP A 64 -16.94 5.88 18.67
CA ASP A 64 -16.14 6.55 17.63
C ASP A 64 -15.42 5.59 16.66
N PHE A 65 -16.12 4.51 16.28
CA PHE A 65 -15.58 3.50 15.36
C PHE A 65 -14.26 2.86 15.81
N THR A 66 -14.05 2.78 17.13
CA THR A 66 -12.80 2.27 17.70
C THR A 66 -12.54 0.82 17.28
N PRO A 67 -11.42 0.53 16.58
CA PRO A 67 -11.09 -0.82 16.11
C PRO A 67 -10.51 -1.68 17.23
N PHE A 68 -10.87 -2.96 17.25
CA PHE A 68 -10.28 -3.95 18.13
C PHE A 68 -9.19 -4.74 17.42
N TYR A 69 -7.94 -4.43 17.73
CA TYR A 69 -6.76 -5.05 17.11
C TYR A 69 -6.19 -6.20 17.93
N VAL A 70 -5.79 -7.25 17.25
CA VAL A 70 -5.03 -8.40 17.81
C VAL A 70 -3.74 -8.63 17.03
N ILE A 71 -2.77 -9.31 17.63
CA ILE A 71 -1.59 -9.76 16.90
C ILE A 71 -2.03 -10.79 15.87
N SER A 72 -1.71 -10.55 14.59
CA SER A 72 -2.12 -11.42 13.50
C SER A 72 -1.59 -12.85 13.66
N ALA A 73 -2.36 -13.82 13.24
CA ALA A 73 -1.97 -15.23 13.26
C ALA A 73 -0.60 -15.42 12.56
N GLY A 74 0.31 -16.16 13.21
CA GLY A 74 1.67 -16.39 12.69
C GLY A 74 2.68 -15.27 12.97
N LYS A 75 2.27 -14.10 13.54
CA LYS A 75 3.19 -12.99 13.84
C LYS A 75 3.81 -13.05 15.25
N ASN A 76 3.35 -13.94 16.10
CA ASN A 76 3.84 -14.06 17.48
C ASN A 76 5.36 -14.29 17.55
N LYS A 77 5.93 -15.12 16.64
CA LYS A 77 7.36 -15.37 16.55
C LYS A 77 8.12 -14.08 16.21
N THR A 78 7.71 -13.38 15.14
CA THR A 78 8.31 -12.10 14.72
C THR A 78 8.25 -11.06 15.84
N VAL A 79 7.10 -10.94 16.50
CA VAL A 79 6.93 -10.00 17.63
C VAL A 79 7.88 -10.38 18.78
N THR A 80 8.03 -11.65 19.09
CA THR A 80 8.94 -12.12 20.15
C THR A 80 10.40 -11.80 19.80
N GLU A 81 10.83 -12.06 18.57
CA GLU A 81 12.18 -11.75 18.09
C GLU A 81 12.46 -10.25 18.13
N LEU A 82 11.51 -9.42 17.67
CA LEU A 82 11.63 -7.95 17.75
C LEU A 82 11.71 -7.46 19.20
N LYS A 83 10.90 -8.01 20.11
CA LYS A 83 10.97 -7.70 21.54
C LYS A 83 12.29 -8.09 22.18
N GLN A 84 12.88 -9.20 21.75
CA GLN A 84 14.21 -9.62 22.24
C GLN A 84 15.30 -8.68 21.74
N ALA A 85 15.30 -8.33 20.47
CA ALA A 85 16.25 -7.39 19.88
C ALA A 85 16.15 -6.00 20.56
N LEU A 86 14.92 -5.53 20.81
CA LEU A 86 14.67 -4.26 21.46
C LEU A 86 15.27 -4.15 22.87
N LYS A 87 15.38 -5.27 23.61
CA LYS A 87 15.99 -5.29 24.96
C LYS A 87 17.48 -4.97 24.97
N THR A 88 18.15 -5.15 23.85
CA THR A 88 19.62 -4.99 23.70
C THR A 88 20.02 -3.76 22.88
N CYS A 89 19.07 -2.91 22.54
CA CYS A 89 19.33 -1.69 21.80
C CYS A 89 19.04 -0.43 22.65
N ASP A 90 19.70 0.67 22.31
CA ASP A 90 19.57 1.97 22.98
C ASP A 90 18.66 2.93 22.20
N GLU A 91 18.42 2.67 20.91
CA GLU A 91 17.52 3.44 20.07
C GLU A 91 16.76 2.52 19.11
N LEU A 92 15.53 2.88 18.79
CA LEU A 92 14.68 2.21 17.80
C LEU A 92 14.41 3.13 16.61
N TYR A 93 14.69 2.65 15.42
CA TYR A 93 14.35 3.31 14.15
C TYR A 93 13.24 2.54 13.45
N LEU A 94 12.17 3.22 13.09
CA LEU A 94 11.08 2.69 12.27
C LEU A 94 11.28 3.18 10.84
N ALA A 95 11.67 2.27 9.95
CA ALA A 95 12.10 2.56 8.57
C ALA A 95 11.19 1.85 7.55
N THR A 96 9.88 1.94 7.78
CA THR A 96 8.84 1.50 6.86
C THR A 96 8.59 2.55 5.77
N ASP A 97 7.88 2.20 4.69
CA ASP A 97 7.62 3.09 3.56
C ASP A 97 7.01 4.44 3.96
N GLU A 98 7.25 5.47 3.16
CA GLU A 98 6.69 6.80 3.34
C GLU A 98 5.30 6.88 2.72
N ASP A 99 4.40 6.05 3.24
CA ASP A 99 3.00 6.08 2.89
C ASP A 99 2.13 5.75 4.11
N ARG A 100 0.81 5.82 3.97
CA ARG A 100 -0.11 5.51 5.07
C ARG A 100 -0.02 4.07 5.57
N GLU A 101 0.32 3.10 4.70
CA GLU A 101 0.50 1.70 5.11
C GLU A 101 1.77 1.55 5.96
N GLY A 102 2.89 2.12 5.53
CA GLY A 102 4.14 2.10 6.28
C GLY A 102 4.04 2.83 7.61
N GLU A 103 3.32 3.96 7.66
CA GLU A 103 3.08 4.71 8.88
C GLU A 103 2.22 3.90 9.88
N ALA A 104 1.18 3.22 9.40
CA ALA A 104 0.37 2.32 10.23
C ALA A 104 1.15 1.10 10.72
N ILE A 105 2.03 0.52 9.89
CA ILE A 105 2.93 -0.57 10.34
C ILE A 105 3.81 -0.08 11.48
N ALA A 106 4.43 1.09 11.34
CA ALA A 106 5.25 1.71 12.38
C ALA A 106 4.47 1.94 13.68
N TRP A 107 3.27 2.49 13.58
CA TRP A 107 2.38 2.70 14.72
C TRP A 107 1.98 1.38 15.39
N HIS A 108 1.59 0.37 14.62
CA HIS A 108 1.28 -0.95 15.17
C HIS A 108 2.47 -1.58 15.89
N LEU A 109 3.70 -1.38 15.38
CA LEU A 109 4.93 -1.81 16.06
C LEU A 109 5.08 -1.14 17.41
N LEU A 110 4.88 0.19 17.50
CA LEU A 110 4.95 0.90 18.78
C LEU A 110 3.95 0.39 19.79
N GLN A 111 2.70 0.17 19.37
CA GLN A 111 1.63 -0.31 20.24
C GLN A 111 1.92 -1.70 20.82
N VAL A 112 2.60 -2.58 20.07
CA VAL A 112 2.89 -3.97 20.48
C VAL A 112 4.23 -4.07 21.23
N LEU A 113 5.25 -3.37 20.76
CA LEU A 113 6.59 -3.45 21.33
C LEU A 113 6.74 -2.64 22.59
N LYS A 114 6.03 -1.51 22.71
CA LYS A 114 6.07 -0.56 23.83
C LYS A 114 7.51 -0.22 24.24
N PRO A 115 8.31 0.34 23.31
CA PRO A 115 9.72 0.61 23.55
C PRO A 115 9.92 1.57 24.73
N LYS A 116 10.98 1.33 25.52
CA LYS A 116 11.42 2.24 26.59
C LYS A 116 12.61 3.08 26.18
N VAL A 117 13.08 2.90 24.96
CA VAL A 117 14.19 3.62 24.33
C VAL A 117 13.65 4.71 23.40
N PRO A 118 14.44 5.73 23.04
CA PRO A 118 14.05 6.70 22.04
C PRO A 118 13.66 6.05 20.73
N VAL A 119 12.57 6.53 20.13
CA VAL A 119 12.05 6.05 18.84
C VAL A 119 12.21 7.16 17.81
N ARG A 120 12.66 6.78 16.62
CA ARG A 120 12.83 7.69 15.49
C ARG A 120 12.17 7.12 14.26
N ARG A 121 11.45 7.93 13.51
CA ARG A 121 10.89 7.59 12.20
C ARG A 121 11.90 7.96 11.12
N MET A 122 12.42 6.96 10.40
CA MET A 122 13.36 7.13 9.31
C MET A 122 12.61 6.92 7.98
N VAL A 123 12.63 7.93 7.12
CA VAL A 123 11.86 7.96 5.87
C VAL A 123 12.79 8.17 4.68
N PHE A 124 12.60 7.37 3.64
CA PHE A 124 13.36 7.46 2.39
C PHE A 124 12.51 6.98 1.22
N ASN A 125 12.66 7.62 0.07
CA ASN A 125 11.92 7.31 -1.15
C ASN A 125 12.62 6.27 -2.03
N GLU A 126 13.91 6.03 -1.79
CA GLU A 126 14.71 5.04 -2.50
C GLU A 126 15.73 4.36 -1.58
N ILE A 127 16.11 3.13 -1.91
CA ILE A 127 17.10 2.37 -1.10
C ILE A 127 18.49 2.51 -1.73
N THR A 128 19.07 3.71 -1.60
CA THR A 128 20.45 4.01 -1.99
C THR A 128 21.26 4.38 -0.75
N ALA A 129 22.60 4.24 -0.82
CA ALA A 129 23.48 4.60 0.28
C ALA A 129 23.31 6.07 0.71
N LYS A 130 23.12 6.97 -0.27
CA LYS A 130 22.91 8.39 -0.03
C LYS A 130 21.57 8.66 0.68
N ALA A 131 20.46 8.13 0.15
CA ALA A 131 19.14 8.34 0.74
C ALA A 131 19.04 7.77 2.16
N ILE A 132 19.64 6.61 2.43
CA ILE A 132 19.68 6.02 3.77
C ILE A 132 20.52 6.84 4.74
N ALA A 133 21.65 7.39 4.30
CA ALA A 133 22.47 8.27 5.13
C ALA A 133 21.72 9.57 5.46
N GLU A 134 21.08 10.19 4.48
CA GLU A 134 20.25 11.39 4.68
C GLU A 134 19.06 11.13 5.62
N ALA A 135 18.35 10.01 5.42
CA ALA A 135 17.22 9.63 6.27
C ALA A 135 17.60 9.34 7.73
N LYS A 136 18.82 8.84 7.95
CA LYS A 136 19.36 8.61 9.30
C LYS A 136 19.58 9.93 10.06
N GLU A 137 20.04 10.95 9.39
CA GLU A 137 20.28 12.29 9.99
C GLU A 137 18.97 13.10 10.12
N ASN A 138 18.00 12.90 9.20
CA ASN A 138 16.76 13.65 9.12
C ASN A 138 15.56 12.80 9.58
N THR A 139 15.60 12.30 10.81
CA THR A 139 14.50 11.55 11.40
C THR A 139 13.35 12.48 11.84
N ARG A 140 12.11 11.96 11.82
CA ARG A 140 10.91 12.67 12.28
C ARG A 140 10.10 11.86 13.29
N GLU A 141 9.03 12.42 13.78
CA GLU A 141 7.97 11.69 14.50
C GLU A 141 7.04 10.97 13.52
N LEU A 142 6.19 10.09 14.04
CA LEU A 142 5.11 9.49 13.26
C LEU A 142 4.10 10.55 12.82
N ASP A 143 3.51 10.34 11.64
CA ASP A 143 2.45 11.20 11.12
C ASP A 143 1.08 10.62 11.49
N ASP A 144 0.44 11.22 12.50
CA ASP A 144 -0.87 10.81 13.01
C ASP A 144 -1.96 10.92 11.94
N ASN A 145 -1.86 11.86 11.00
CA ASN A 145 -2.85 12.00 9.92
C ASN A 145 -2.79 10.81 8.96
N LEU A 146 -1.59 10.33 8.62
CA LEU A 146 -1.40 9.14 7.79
C LEU A 146 -1.88 7.87 8.51
N ILE A 147 -1.63 7.76 9.82
CA ILE A 147 -2.12 6.66 10.65
C ILE A 147 -3.64 6.65 10.64
N GLN A 148 -4.29 7.78 10.95
CA GLN A 148 -5.75 7.91 10.96
C GLN A 148 -6.36 7.63 9.57
N ALA A 149 -5.72 8.07 8.50
CA ALA A 149 -6.16 7.80 7.13
C ALA A 149 -6.15 6.30 6.82
N GLN A 150 -5.14 5.57 7.28
CA GLN A 150 -5.07 4.12 7.11
C GLN A 150 -6.08 3.39 8.01
N GLU A 151 -6.22 3.79 9.28
CA GLU A 151 -7.23 3.23 10.20
C GLU A 151 -8.65 3.43 9.65
N THR A 152 -8.98 4.65 9.22
CA THR A 152 -10.28 4.97 8.60
C THR A 152 -10.53 4.07 7.38
N ARG A 153 -9.54 3.90 6.53
CA ARG A 153 -9.65 2.98 5.38
C ARG A 153 -9.90 1.55 5.84
N ARG A 154 -9.16 1.07 6.84
CA ARG A 154 -9.28 -0.30 7.36
C ARG A 154 -10.65 -0.57 7.95
N VAL A 155 -11.17 0.40 8.73
CA VAL A 155 -12.52 0.38 9.30
C VAL A 155 -13.57 0.36 8.19
N LEU A 156 -13.48 1.26 7.23
CA LEU A 156 -14.42 1.36 6.12
C LEU A 156 -14.44 0.07 5.28
N ASP A 157 -13.29 -0.49 4.94
CA ASP A 157 -13.20 -1.74 4.17
C ASP A 157 -13.85 -2.91 4.93
N ARG A 158 -13.71 -2.98 6.27
CA ARG A 158 -14.37 -3.97 7.11
C ARG A 158 -15.88 -3.79 7.12
N LEU A 159 -16.36 -2.58 7.37
CA LEU A 159 -17.81 -2.29 7.45
C LEU A 159 -18.50 -2.58 6.10
N VAL A 160 -17.97 -2.03 5.01
CA VAL A 160 -18.52 -2.24 3.66
C VAL A 160 -18.52 -3.73 3.28
N GLY A 161 -17.40 -4.41 3.50
CA GLY A 161 -17.28 -5.83 3.18
C GLY A 161 -18.28 -6.70 3.93
N TYR A 162 -18.42 -6.47 5.23
CA TYR A 162 -19.30 -7.28 6.11
C TYR A 162 -20.78 -6.96 5.94
N GLU A 163 -21.14 -5.75 5.51
CA GLU A 163 -22.54 -5.39 5.25
C GLU A 163 -23.00 -5.82 3.85
N ILE A 164 -22.16 -5.65 2.82
CA ILE A 164 -22.57 -5.90 1.44
C ILE A 164 -22.40 -7.37 1.04
N SER A 165 -21.34 -8.06 1.49
CA SER A 165 -21.13 -9.47 1.12
C SER A 165 -22.33 -10.39 1.45
N PRO A 166 -23.00 -10.27 2.62
CA PRO A 166 -24.21 -11.05 2.90
C PRO A 166 -25.39 -10.76 1.95
N VAL A 167 -25.47 -9.56 1.38
CA VAL A 167 -26.47 -9.23 0.37
C VAL A 167 -26.20 -10.01 -0.92
N LEU A 168 -24.94 -10.08 -1.34
CA LEU A 168 -24.52 -10.89 -2.49
C LEU A 168 -24.82 -12.37 -2.29
N TRP A 169 -24.60 -12.89 -1.07
CA TRP A 169 -24.87 -14.30 -0.76
C TRP A 169 -26.35 -14.65 -0.85
N ARG A 170 -27.22 -13.72 -0.47
CA ARG A 170 -28.69 -13.90 -0.52
C ARG A 170 -29.25 -13.71 -1.94
N LYS A 171 -28.67 -12.83 -2.73
CA LYS A 171 -29.25 -12.39 -4.00
C LYS A 171 -28.59 -13.03 -5.23
N ILE A 172 -27.32 -13.45 -5.12
CA ILE A 172 -26.55 -13.97 -6.26
C ILE A 172 -26.03 -15.36 -5.94
N ASN A 173 -24.97 -15.49 -5.13
CA ASN A 173 -24.40 -16.79 -4.77
C ASN A 173 -23.57 -16.68 -3.48
N ARG A 174 -23.50 -17.79 -2.72
CA ARG A 174 -22.65 -17.90 -1.52
C ARG A 174 -21.17 -17.84 -1.92
N GLY A 175 -20.35 -17.30 -1.01
CA GLY A 175 -18.89 -17.18 -1.18
C GLY A 175 -18.41 -15.97 -1.99
N LEU A 176 -19.34 -15.18 -2.56
CA LEU A 176 -18.99 -13.90 -3.17
C LEU A 176 -18.59 -12.89 -2.10
N SER A 177 -17.65 -12.00 -2.42
CA SER A 177 -17.28 -10.89 -1.55
C SER A 177 -17.46 -9.54 -2.25
N ALA A 178 -17.92 -8.56 -1.48
CA ALA A 178 -17.91 -7.17 -1.90
C ALA A 178 -16.72 -6.45 -1.27
N GLY A 179 -16.11 -5.58 -2.02
CA GLY A 179 -15.01 -4.76 -1.52
C GLY A 179 -14.95 -3.44 -2.24
N ARG A 180 -14.62 -2.40 -1.52
CA ARG A 180 -14.52 -1.03 -2.03
C ARG A 180 -13.53 -0.90 -3.20
N VAL A 181 -12.46 -1.69 -3.20
CA VAL A 181 -11.46 -1.71 -4.29
C VAL A 181 -11.84 -2.70 -5.39
N GLN A 182 -12.40 -3.86 -5.04
CA GLN A 182 -12.76 -4.92 -5.99
C GLN A 182 -13.77 -4.45 -7.04
N SER A 183 -14.81 -3.72 -6.65
CA SER A 183 -15.88 -3.31 -7.55
C SER A 183 -15.42 -2.33 -8.63
N PRO A 184 -14.70 -1.23 -8.31
CA PRO A 184 -14.12 -0.35 -9.33
C PRO A 184 -13.11 -1.05 -10.23
N ALA A 185 -12.20 -1.86 -9.65
CA ALA A 185 -11.20 -2.59 -10.43
C ALA A 185 -11.85 -3.55 -11.44
N MET A 186 -12.85 -4.31 -11.03
CA MET A 186 -13.60 -5.19 -11.92
C MET A 186 -14.32 -4.42 -13.00
N ARG A 187 -14.92 -3.27 -12.68
CA ARG A 187 -15.57 -2.41 -13.66
C ARG A 187 -14.58 -1.94 -14.74
N MET A 188 -13.40 -1.46 -14.35
CA MET A 188 -12.38 -1.01 -15.29
C MET A 188 -11.93 -2.15 -16.23
N ILE A 189 -11.74 -3.37 -15.69
CA ILE A 189 -11.37 -4.55 -16.48
C ILE A 189 -12.49 -4.90 -17.49
N VAL A 190 -13.74 -4.91 -17.05
CA VAL A 190 -14.89 -5.21 -17.91
C VAL A 190 -15.08 -4.15 -18.99
N GLU A 191 -14.93 -2.87 -18.67
CA GLU A 191 -15.01 -1.77 -19.64
C GLU A 191 -13.91 -1.92 -20.70
N ARG A 192 -12.68 -2.18 -20.29
CA ARG A 192 -11.56 -2.40 -21.22
C ARG A 192 -11.76 -3.64 -22.09
N GLU A 193 -12.27 -4.72 -21.51
CA GLU A 193 -12.57 -5.93 -22.31
C GLU A 193 -13.68 -5.70 -23.33
N ARG A 194 -14.70 -4.91 -22.99
CA ARG A 194 -15.74 -4.50 -23.95
C ARG A 194 -15.17 -3.67 -25.11
N GLU A 195 -14.28 -2.72 -24.82
CA GLU A 195 -13.56 -1.95 -25.83
C GLU A 195 -12.74 -2.88 -26.74
N ARG A 196 -12.00 -3.83 -26.15
CA ARG A 196 -11.23 -4.82 -26.87
C ARG A 196 -12.11 -5.67 -27.81
N MET A 197 -13.27 -6.11 -27.34
CA MET A 197 -14.22 -6.90 -28.14
C MET A 197 -14.86 -6.08 -29.25
N ALA A 198 -15.08 -4.79 -29.03
CA ALA A 198 -15.65 -3.87 -30.02
C ALA A 198 -14.60 -3.35 -31.02
N PHE A 199 -13.32 -3.55 -30.74
CA PHE A 199 -12.24 -3.06 -31.61
C PHE A 199 -12.24 -3.77 -32.95
N VAL A 200 -12.34 -2.98 -34.02
CA VAL A 200 -12.21 -3.46 -35.39
C VAL A 200 -10.83 -3.08 -35.90
N ALA A 201 -10.03 -4.12 -36.20
CA ALA A 201 -8.69 -3.88 -36.72
C ALA A 201 -8.78 -3.24 -38.12
N ALA A 202 -8.09 -2.14 -38.30
CA ALA A 202 -7.96 -1.43 -39.53
C ALA A 202 -6.49 -1.23 -39.89
N ASN A 203 -6.15 -1.43 -41.17
CA ASN A 203 -4.84 -1.09 -41.68
C ASN A 203 -4.85 0.38 -42.11
N TYR A 204 -3.78 1.07 -41.83
CA TYR A 204 -3.56 2.41 -42.34
C TYR A 204 -2.15 2.52 -42.93
N SER A 205 -1.99 3.44 -43.85
CA SER A 205 -0.70 3.73 -44.48
C SER A 205 -0.51 5.26 -44.44
N SER A 206 0.70 5.69 -44.18
CA SER A 206 1.10 7.08 -44.36
C SER A 206 2.01 7.19 -45.58
N VAL A 207 1.92 8.28 -46.29
CA VAL A 207 2.80 8.60 -47.42
C VAL A 207 3.60 9.83 -47.07
N VAL A 208 4.93 9.66 -47.11
CA VAL A 208 5.90 10.75 -46.96
C VAL A 208 6.73 10.79 -48.25
N ALA A 209 6.78 11.94 -48.89
CA ALA A 209 7.65 12.16 -50.06
C ALA A 209 8.90 12.93 -49.60
N THR A 210 10.06 12.38 -49.85
CA THR A 210 11.30 13.14 -49.71
C THR A 210 11.54 13.91 -50.99
N CYS A 211 11.50 15.25 -50.88
CA CYS A 211 11.65 16.19 -51.99
C CYS A 211 13.04 16.81 -51.89
N GLU A 212 13.60 17.18 -53.07
CA GLU A 212 14.85 17.92 -53.17
C GLU A 212 14.60 19.24 -53.92
N PHE A 213 15.07 20.31 -53.34
CA PHE A 213 15.08 21.65 -54.00
C PHE A 213 16.39 22.34 -53.61
N ASP A 214 17.13 22.78 -54.61
CA ASP A 214 18.39 23.51 -54.46
C ASP A 214 19.44 22.73 -53.60
N SER A 215 19.51 21.40 -53.80
CA SER A 215 20.35 20.45 -53.03
C SER A 215 19.95 20.33 -51.54
N ILE A 216 18.77 20.80 -51.14
CA ILE A 216 18.20 20.67 -49.81
C ILE A 216 17.10 19.62 -49.86
N ASN A 217 17.25 18.56 -49.07
CA ASN A 217 16.20 17.54 -48.91
C ASN A 217 15.22 17.94 -47.81
N PHE A 218 13.93 17.76 -48.06
CA PHE A 218 12.88 17.95 -47.07
C PHE A 218 11.76 16.92 -47.25
N ASP A 219 11.09 16.59 -46.16
CA ASP A 219 10.00 15.63 -46.15
C ASP A 219 8.63 16.36 -46.25
N ALA A 220 7.82 15.94 -47.21
CA ALA A 220 6.44 16.39 -47.41
C ALA A 220 5.49 15.24 -47.04
N LYS A 221 4.53 15.54 -46.14
CA LYS A 221 3.47 14.61 -45.75
C LYS A 221 2.23 14.80 -46.57
N LEU A 222 1.61 13.70 -46.99
CA LEU A 222 0.33 13.76 -47.71
C LEU A 222 -0.78 14.26 -46.80
N LEU A 223 -1.41 15.37 -47.13
CA LEU A 223 -2.49 15.99 -46.34
C LEU A 223 -3.87 15.85 -46.97
N SER A 224 -3.96 15.70 -48.28
CA SER A 224 -5.22 15.58 -49.00
C SER A 224 -5.05 14.77 -50.30
N ILE A 225 -6.10 14.09 -50.72
CA ILE A 225 -6.25 13.45 -52.04
C ILE A 225 -7.52 14.02 -52.68
N ASP A 226 -7.45 14.46 -53.93
CA ASP A 226 -8.56 15.06 -54.69
C ASP A 226 -9.31 16.11 -53.89
N SER A 227 -8.55 17.03 -53.28
CA SER A 227 -9.06 18.11 -52.44
C SER A 227 -9.79 17.66 -51.13
N LYS A 228 -9.85 16.36 -50.86
CA LYS A 228 -10.39 15.82 -49.61
C LYS A 228 -9.26 15.62 -48.61
N ARG A 229 -9.35 16.31 -47.50
CA ARG A 229 -8.37 16.20 -46.41
C ARG A 229 -8.35 14.78 -45.85
N ILE A 230 -7.17 14.17 -45.77
CA ILE A 230 -6.98 12.90 -45.11
C ILE A 230 -7.16 13.11 -43.61
N ALA A 231 -7.96 12.25 -42.95
CA ALA A 231 -8.04 12.24 -41.49
C ALA A 231 -6.65 11.90 -40.93
N VAL A 232 -6.00 12.87 -40.33
CA VAL A 232 -4.83 12.60 -39.47
C VAL A 232 -5.40 11.95 -38.25
N SER A 233 -5.10 10.68 -38.02
CA SER A 233 -5.46 9.99 -36.78
C SER A 233 -4.96 10.85 -35.61
N LYS A 234 -5.89 11.40 -34.88
CA LYS A 234 -5.59 11.75 -33.49
C LYS A 234 -5.29 10.42 -32.84
N SER A 235 -4.15 10.35 -32.13
CA SER A 235 -3.68 9.19 -31.38
C SER A 235 -4.79 8.21 -31.00
N PHE A 236 -4.54 6.94 -31.21
CA PHE A 236 -5.35 5.90 -30.62
C PHE A 236 -5.12 5.95 -29.10
N ASP A 237 -5.86 6.80 -28.39
CA ASP A 237 -5.99 6.80 -26.94
C ASP A 237 -7.13 5.85 -26.54
#